data_72cdfadd6cbbb8ba54183ddb2961b55c
#
_entry.id   72cdfadd6cbbb8ba54183ddb2961b55c
#
_cell.length_a   1.000
_cell.length_b   1.000
_cell.length_c   1.000
_cell.angle_alpha   90.00
_cell.angle_beta   90.00
_cell.angle_gamma   90.00
#
_symmetry.space_group_name_H-M   'P 1'
#
loop_
_entity.id
_entity.type
_entity.pdbx_description
1 polymer ?
#
loop_
_entity_poly.entity_id
_entity_poly.type
_entity_poly.pdbx_seq_one_letter_code
_entity_poly.pdbx_strand_id
1 'polypeptide(L)'
;MVAPYFLDLPTADQRDVLEAVAAITGLPPRIIEKDVWVCWSLAAVFSAGAAVPMAFKGGTSLSKVFGVIDRFSEDLDLTIGFLQADEPIPKSRNQRDKMSFLLRERVAAHIYGVVMPHLRTEVGRVASGRTVSFDGADVVTVSYASCLKQAGGYVEPQVRLEFGGRNRITPNEWHTVSTYIEAAGIDVMAPRASVMVLSPSRTFWEKVTLVHAACSRPEWRSDGARISRHWSDLASLAQHPVGERALADRAVFEDVVRIKSAFWSTVTANYGRCLTGECRLVPRGELLKGLQRDYREMISAGMFASTPLTFEELLDCIRGLESRINAEFTRRPGTD
;
A
#
# COMPACT_ATOMS: atom_id res chain seq x y z
N MET A 1 -0.69 -28.31 -25.48
CA MET A 1 0.67 -27.89 -24.98
C MET A 1 0.45 -27.05 -23.73
N VAL A 2 1.35 -27.13 -22.75
CA VAL A 2 1.28 -26.27 -21.55
C VAL A 2 1.76 -24.88 -21.98
N ALA A 3 1.01 -23.84 -21.61
CA ALA A 3 1.41 -22.45 -21.89
C ALA A 3 2.80 -22.14 -21.28
N PRO A 4 3.67 -21.43 -21.98
CA PRO A 4 4.99 -21.08 -21.47
C PRO A 4 4.90 -20.12 -20.28
N TYR A 5 5.89 -20.17 -19.37
CA TYR A 5 5.95 -19.26 -18.24
C TYR A 5 6.70 -17.96 -18.61
N PHE A 6 6.10 -16.82 -18.37
CA PHE A 6 6.60 -15.51 -18.82
C PHE A 6 8.05 -15.24 -18.42
N LEU A 7 8.44 -15.55 -17.19
CA LEU A 7 9.79 -15.28 -16.70
C LEU A 7 10.86 -16.22 -17.28
N ASP A 8 10.45 -17.30 -17.95
CA ASP A 8 11.33 -18.26 -18.63
C ASP A 8 11.47 -17.95 -20.14
N LEU A 9 10.65 -17.05 -20.67
CA LEU A 9 10.70 -16.66 -22.07
C LEU A 9 12.00 -15.89 -22.39
N PRO A 10 12.50 -16.00 -23.62
CA PRO A 10 13.54 -15.10 -24.14
C PRO A 10 13.14 -13.62 -24.00
N THR A 11 14.10 -12.74 -23.77
CA THR A 11 13.84 -11.29 -23.58
C THR A 11 13.04 -10.64 -24.71
N ALA A 12 13.19 -11.11 -25.96
CA ALA A 12 12.43 -10.63 -27.11
C ALA A 12 10.94 -11.00 -26.96
N ASP A 13 10.67 -12.27 -26.63
CA ASP A 13 9.31 -12.79 -26.49
C ASP A 13 8.59 -12.16 -25.28
N GLN A 14 9.34 -11.93 -24.16
CA GLN A 14 8.79 -11.17 -23.02
C GLN A 14 8.33 -9.79 -23.46
N ARG A 15 9.10 -9.09 -24.29
CA ARG A 15 8.74 -7.77 -24.79
C ARG A 15 7.50 -7.81 -25.67
N ASP A 16 7.41 -8.78 -26.57
CA ASP A 16 6.26 -8.95 -27.45
C ASP A 16 4.97 -9.20 -26.64
N VAL A 17 5.04 -10.02 -25.60
CA VAL A 17 3.93 -10.24 -24.65
C VAL A 17 3.53 -8.93 -23.95
N LEU A 18 4.50 -8.16 -23.45
CA LEU A 18 4.21 -6.87 -22.78
C LEU A 18 3.56 -5.87 -23.73
N GLU A 19 4.00 -5.80 -24.99
CA GLU A 19 3.41 -4.93 -26.02
C GLU A 19 1.98 -5.38 -26.39
N ALA A 20 1.74 -6.69 -26.50
CA ALA A 20 0.39 -7.23 -26.73
C ALA A 20 -0.57 -6.88 -25.58
N VAL A 21 -0.13 -7.05 -24.32
CA VAL A 21 -0.93 -6.66 -23.13
C VAL A 21 -1.16 -5.14 -23.12
N ALA A 22 -0.15 -4.34 -23.45
CA ALA A 22 -0.27 -2.88 -23.51
C ALA A 22 -1.32 -2.44 -24.54
N ALA A 23 -1.37 -3.10 -25.69
CA ALA A 23 -2.39 -2.82 -26.73
C ALA A 23 -3.82 -3.14 -26.26
N ILE A 24 -3.99 -4.14 -25.38
CA ILE A 24 -5.30 -4.53 -24.83
C ILE A 24 -5.71 -3.63 -23.66
N THR A 25 -4.77 -3.33 -22.77
CA THR A 25 -5.07 -2.65 -21.48
C THR A 25 -4.90 -1.14 -21.53
N GLY A 26 -4.18 -0.61 -22.53
CA GLY A 26 -3.78 0.79 -22.58
C GLY A 26 -2.67 1.17 -21.60
N LEU A 27 -2.19 0.24 -20.79
CA LEU A 27 -1.12 0.48 -19.81
C LEU A 27 0.26 0.48 -20.50
N PRO A 28 1.19 1.34 -20.07
CA PRO A 28 2.56 1.29 -20.56
C PRO A 28 3.24 -0.06 -20.29
N PRO A 29 4.01 -0.64 -21.25
CA PRO A 29 4.69 -1.93 -21.05
C PRO A 29 5.53 -2.03 -19.78
N ARG A 30 6.17 -0.92 -19.35
CA ARG A 30 6.94 -0.84 -18.09
C ARG A 30 6.09 -1.07 -16.84
N ILE A 31 4.82 -0.66 -16.86
CA ILE A 31 3.88 -0.90 -15.75
C ILE A 31 3.49 -2.37 -15.72
N ILE A 32 3.27 -2.98 -16.88
CA ILE A 32 2.92 -4.40 -17.01
C ILE A 32 4.10 -5.27 -16.58
N GLU A 33 5.33 -4.94 -17.00
CA GLU A 33 6.53 -5.64 -16.51
C GLU A 33 6.68 -5.54 -15.00
N LYS A 34 6.51 -4.34 -14.44
CA LYS A 34 6.56 -4.11 -13.00
C LYS A 34 5.51 -4.93 -12.25
N ASP A 35 4.30 -5.04 -12.80
CA ASP A 35 3.20 -5.81 -12.26
C ASP A 35 3.52 -7.31 -12.15
N VAL A 36 4.23 -7.86 -13.14
CA VAL A 36 4.72 -9.25 -13.07
C VAL A 36 5.64 -9.43 -11.87
N TRP A 37 6.55 -8.49 -11.62
CA TRP A 37 7.49 -8.56 -10.50
C TRP A 37 6.82 -8.29 -9.14
N VAL A 38 5.78 -7.46 -9.11
CA VAL A 38 4.92 -7.28 -7.93
C VAL A 38 4.24 -8.60 -7.56
N CYS A 39 3.60 -9.28 -8.52
CA CYS A 39 2.95 -10.56 -8.30
C CYS A 39 3.96 -11.67 -7.92
N TRP A 40 5.13 -11.72 -8.58
CA TRP A 40 6.20 -12.63 -8.23
C TRP A 40 6.70 -12.41 -6.79
N SER A 41 6.94 -11.17 -6.41
CA SER A 41 7.43 -10.82 -5.07
C SER A 41 6.43 -11.19 -3.99
N LEU A 42 5.12 -10.97 -4.23
CA LEU A 42 4.06 -11.42 -3.33
C LEU A 42 4.04 -12.95 -3.20
N ALA A 43 4.09 -13.67 -4.32
CA ALA A 43 4.12 -15.13 -4.31
C ALA A 43 5.32 -15.65 -3.52
N ALA A 44 6.51 -15.10 -3.76
CA ALA A 44 7.73 -15.50 -3.08
C ALA A 44 7.66 -15.22 -1.57
N VAL A 45 7.20 -14.04 -1.15
CA VAL A 45 7.14 -13.70 0.28
C VAL A 45 6.09 -14.52 1.02
N PHE A 46 4.91 -14.72 0.43
CA PHE A 46 3.84 -15.48 1.10
C PHE A 46 4.09 -16.99 1.09
N SER A 47 4.99 -17.50 0.24
CA SER A 47 5.43 -18.91 0.26
C SER A 47 6.56 -19.19 1.24
N ALA A 48 7.08 -18.20 1.95
CA ALA A 48 8.21 -18.38 2.89
C ALA A 48 7.92 -19.28 4.09
N GLY A 49 6.70 -19.76 4.26
CA GLY A 49 6.34 -20.71 5.33
C GLY A 49 6.55 -20.17 6.76
N ALA A 50 6.40 -18.87 6.94
CA ALA A 50 6.65 -18.21 8.21
C ALA A 50 5.64 -18.64 9.27
N ALA A 51 6.13 -18.94 10.49
CA ALA A 51 5.29 -19.28 11.65
C ALA A 51 4.44 -18.08 12.12
N VAL A 52 4.80 -16.85 11.72
CA VAL A 52 4.07 -15.62 12.07
C VAL A 52 3.27 -15.19 10.86
N PRO A 53 1.94 -15.03 10.97
CA PRO A 53 1.11 -14.60 9.87
C PRO A 53 1.45 -13.17 9.44
N MET A 54 1.22 -12.89 8.16
CA MET A 54 1.49 -11.59 7.56
C MET A 54 0.31 -11.18 6.68
N ALA A 55 -0.01 -9.90 6.63
CA ALA A 55 -1.06 -9.37 5.77
C ALA A 55 -0.50 -8.32 4.79
N PHE A 56 -0.89 -8.46 3.53
CA PHE A 56 -0.69 -7.49 2.47
C PHE A 56 -1.71 -6.36 2.60
N LYS A 57 -1.30 -5.12 2.40
CA LYS A 57 -2.15 -3.93 2.56
C LYS A 57 -1.73 -2.78 1.64
N GLY A 58 -2.27 -1.60 1.90
CA GLY A 58 -1.85 -0.36 1.26
C GLY A 58 -2.45 -0.15 -0.12
N GLY A 59 -1.83 0.75 -0.91
CA GLY A 59 -2.32 1.12 -2.23
C GLY A 59 -2.38 -0.05 -3.20
N THR A 60 -1.34 -0.88 -3.22
CA THR A 60 -1.26 -2.02 -4.14
C THR A 60 -2.33 -3.07 -3.85
N SER A 61 -2.70 -3.30 -2.58
CA SER A 61 -3.84 -4.17 -2.25
C SER A 61 -5.18 -3.56 -2.70
N LEU A 62 -5.35 -2.25 -2.56
CA LEU A 62 -6.57 -1.56 -3.00
C LEU A 62 -6.76 -1.62 -4.53
N SER A 63 -5.68 -1.56 -5.32
CA SER A 63 -5.77 -1.68 -6.78
C SER A 63 -5.89 -3.13 -7.25
N LYS A 64 -4.98 -4.01 -6.79
CA LYS A 64 -4.84 -5.37 -7.34
C LYS A 64 -5.90 -6.36 -6.82
N VAL A 65 -6.37 -6.17 -5.58
CA VAL A 65 -7.31 -7.11 -4.95
C VAL A 65 -8.74 -6.58 -4.98
N PHE A 66 -8.91 -5.32 -4.62
CA PHE A 66 -10.23 -4.76 -4.42
C PHE A 66 -10.73 -3.90 -5.58
N GLY A 67 -9.86 -3.52 -6.54
CA GLY A 67 -10.24 -2.67 -7.67
C GLY A 67 -10.78 -1.29 -7.27
N VAL A 68 -10.42 -0.80 -6.06
CA VAL A 68 -10.98 0.44 -5.50
C VAL A 68 -10.28 1.68 -6.03
N ILE A 69 -8.99 1.57 -6.30
CA ILE A 69 -8.21 2.69 -6.84
C ILE A 69 -7.75 2.38 -8.25
N ASP A 70 -7.83 3.38 -9.11
CA ASP A 70 -7.55 3.29 -10.55
C ASP A 70 -6.17 3.89 -10.89
N ARG A 71 -5.25 3.83 -9.97
CA ARG A 71 -3.86 4.19 -10.19
C ARG A 71 -2.93 3.01 -9.98
N PHE A 72 -1.85 2.99 -10.74
CA PHE A 72 -0.78 2.05 -10.50
C PHE A 72 -0.14 2.28 -9.13
N SER A 73 0.11 1.20 -8.42
CA SER A 73 0.80 1.20 -7.13
C SER A 73 1.85 0.08 -7.13
N GLU A 74 3.07 0.43 -6.76
CA GLU A 74 4.25 -0.42 -6.96
C GLU A 74 4.90 -0.91 -5.66
N ASP A 75 4.61 -0.22 -4.53
CA ASP A 75 5.13 -0.58 -3.22
C ASP A 75 4.28 -1.69 -2.61
N LEU A 76 4.92 -2.67 -1.99
CA LEU A 76 4.25 -3.76 -1.27
C LEU A 76 4.32 -3.50 0.23
N ASP A 77 3.24 -2.99 0.77
CA ASP A 77 3.06 -2.79 2.21
C ASP A 77 2.67 -4.12 2.89
N LEU A 78 3.47 -4.61 3.80
CA LEU A 78 3.30 -5.88 4.50
C LEU A 78 3.29 -5.67 6.01
N THR A 79 2.29 -6.19 6.70
CA THR A 79 2.24 -6.17 8.17
C THR A 79 2.45 -7.58 8.70
N ILE A 80 3.49 -7.78 9.54
CA ILE A 80 3.73 -9.03 10.24
C ILE A 80 2.93 -9.00 11.54
N GLY A 81 2.19 -10.08 11.84
CA GLY A 81 1.26 -10.18 12.96
C GLY A 81 1.90 -10.32 14.33
N PHE A 82 2.92 -9.51 14.62
CA PHE A 82 3.56 -9.49 15.94
C PHE A 82 2.70 -8.82 17.01
N LEU A 83 1.80 -7.91 16.61
CA LEU A 83 0.82 -7.30 17.49
C LEU A 83 -0.50 -8.06 17.37
N GLN A 84 -0.82 -8.90 18.35
CA GLN A 84 -2.02 -9.73 18.34
C GLN A 84 -3.30 -8.89 18.46
N ALA A 85 -4.43 -9.44 18.01
CA ALA A 85 -5.71 -8.73 17.98
C ALA A 85 -6.20 -8.32 19.39
N ASP A 86 -5.95 -9.15 20.38
CA ASP A 86 -6.32 -8.97 21.78
C ASP A 86 -5.20 -8.37 22.66
N GLU A 87 -3.99 -8.20 22.11
CA GLU A 87 -2.85 -7.68 22.86
C GLU A 87 -3.12 -6.22 23.30
N PRO A 88 -3.06 -5.95 24.62
CA PRO A 88 -3.34 -4.62 25.12
C PRO A 88 -2.21 -3.64 24.78
N ILE A 89 -2.59 -2.46 24.30
CA ILE A 89 -1.64 -1.37 24.08
C ILE A 89 -1.28 -0.72 25.40
N PRO A 90 0.02 -0.62 25.75
CA PRO A 90 0.44 -0.02 27.01
C PRO A 90 -0.02 1.42 27.19
N LYS A 91 -0.42 1.79 28.42
CA LYS A 91 -0.90 3.14 28.72
C LYS A 91 0.24 4.16 28.87
N SER A 92 1.37 3.76 29.46
CA SER A 92 2.50 4.67 29.67
C SER A 92 3.34 4.86 28.40
N ARG A 93 3.87 6.07 28.21
CA ARG A 93 4.72 6.41 27.08
C ARG A 93 5.96 5.53 27.01
N ASN A 94 6.67 5.37 28.11
CA ASN A 94 7.89 4.56 28.15
C ASN A 94 7.66 3.10 27.76
N GLN A 95 6.54 2.52 28.19
CA GLN A 95 6.18 1.14 27.81
C GLN A 95 5.80 1.05 26.32
N ARG A 96 5.11 2.05 25.77
CA ARG A 96 4.81 2.12 24.32
C ARG A 96 6.07 2.26 23.47
N ASP A 97 7.00 3.11 23.90
CA ASP A 97 8.29 3.31 23.21
C ASP A 97 9.11 2.01 23.24
N LYS A 98 9.17 1.32 24.37
CA LYS A 98 9.81 0.00 24.50
C LYS A 98 9.13 -1.04 23.61
N MET A 99 7.81 -1.11 23.61
CA MET A 99 7.06 -2.03 22.74
C MET A 99 7.29 -1.73 21.27
N SER A 100 7.25 -0.46 20.88
CA SER A 100 7.53 -0.02 19.51
C SER A 100 8.94 -0.41 19.05
N PHE A 101 9.93 -0.26 19.93
CA PHE A 101 11.30 -0.70 19.66
C PHE A 101 11.37 -2.22 19.45
N LEU A 102 10.83 -3.00 20.40
CA LEU A 102 10.84 -4.48 20.31
C LEU A 102 10.12 -4.99 19.05
N LEU A 103 9.01 -4.37 18.65
CA LEU A 103 8.29 -4.77 17.44
C LEU A 103 9.13 -4.49 16.17
N ARG A 104 9.89 -3.39 16.12
CA ARG A 104 10.81 -3.12 15.01
C ARG A 104 11.96 -4.12 14.94
N GLU A 105 12.59 -4.41 16.10
CA GLU A 105 13.65 -5.43 16.18
C GLU A 105 13.15 -6.80 15.72
N ARG A 106 11.93 -7.18 16.11
CA ARG A 106 11.30 -8.43 15.64
C ARG A 106 11.09 -8.44 14.14
N VAL A 107 10.68 -7.30 13.53
CA VAL A 107 10.52 -7.18 12.07
C VAL A 107 11.86 -7.38 11.39
N ALA A 108 12.91 -6.64 11.80
CA ALA A 108 14.24 -6.77 11.21
C ALA A 108 14.80 -8.20 11.35
N ALA A 109 14.67 -8.81 12.53
CA ALA A 109 15.11 -10.19 12.76
C ALA A 109 14.34 -11.20 11.90
N HIS A 110 13.03 -11.04 11.72
CA HIS A 110 12.21 -11.89 10.85
C HIS A 110 12.60 -11.75 9.38
N ILE A 111 12.80 -10.52 8.92
CA ILE A 111 13.27 -10.27 7.55
C ILE A 111 14.62 -10.96 7.33
N TYR A 112 15.59 -10.73 8.23
CA TYR A 112 16.92 -11.30 8.11
C TYR A 112 16.93 -12.83 8.17
N GLY A 113 16.21 -13.42 9.12
CA GLY A 113 16.24 -14.86 9.40
C GLY A 113 15.30 -15.71 8.56
N VAL A 114 14.21 -15.14 8.00
CA VAL A 114 13.17 -15.88 7.28
C VAL A 114 13.01 -15.36 5.85
N VAL A 115 12.69 -14.07 5.68
CA VAL A 115 12.31 -13.52 4.38
C VAL A 115 13.50 -13.51 3.42
N MET A 116 14.64 -12.99 3.86
CA MET A 116 15.84 -12.85 3.01
C MET A 116 16.43 -14.17 2.51
N PRO A 117 16.62 -15.21 3.35
CA PRO A 117 17.09 -16.51 2.87
C PRO A 117 16.15 -17.12 1.84
N HIS A 118 14.83 -17.02 2.07
CA HIS A 118 13.83 -17.55 1.16
C HIS A 118 13.82 -16.78 -0.18
N LEU A 119 13.76 -15.46 -0.15
CA LEU A 119 13.79 -14.63 -1.37
C LEU A 119 15.06 -14.85 -2.20
N ARG A 120 16.23 -15.00 -1.56
CA ARG A 120 17.48 -15.33 -2.27
C ARG A 120 17.39 -16.67 -2.98
N THR A 121 16.78 -17.65 -2.36
CA THR A 121 16.54 -18.97 -2.99
C THR A 121 15.59 -18.84 -4.18
N GLU A 122 14.48 -18.13 -4.05
CA GLU A 122 13.50 -17.94 -5.11
C GLU A 122 14.07 -17.13 -6.29
N VAL A 123 14.83 -16.07 -6.00
CA VAL A 123 15.54 -15.29 -7.04
C VAL A 123 16.55 -16.17 -7.80
N GLY A 124 17.25 -17.07 -7.11
CA GLY A 124 18.19 -18.00 -7.74
C GLY A 124 17.55 -19.02 -8.70
N ARG A 125 16.24 -19.27 -8.58
CA ARG A 125 15.49 -20.17 -9.49
C ARG A 125 15.03 -19.49 -10.77
N VAL A 126 14.95 -18.19 -10.77
CA VAL A 126 14.55 -17.38 -11.94
C VAL A 126 15.83 -16.93 -12.65
N ALA A 127 15.85 -16.82 -13.99
CA ALA A 127 17.02 -16.51 -14.80
C ALA A 127 17.85 -15.28 -14.32
N SER A 128 19.11 -15.16 -14.70
CA SER A 128 20.13 -14.20 -14.22
C SER A 128 19.76 -12.72 -14.27
N GLY A 129 20.45 -11.89 -13.48
CA GLY A 129 20.30 -10.43 -13.47
C GLY A 129 19.34 -9.87 -12.42
N ARG A 130 19.10 -10.62 -11.33
CA ARG A 130 18.21 -10.24 -10.23
C ARG A 130 18.94 -10.23 -8.90
N THR A 131 18.56 -9.29 -8.03
CA THR A 131 19.17 -9.18 -6.70
C THR A 131 18.12 -8.88 -5.65
N VAL A 132 18.40 -9.30 -4.42
CA VAL A 132 17.59 -8.95 -3.24
C VAL A 132 18.50 -8.27 -2.23
N SER A 133 18.11 -7.09 -1.79
CA SER A 133 18.79 -6.32 -0.76
C SER A 133 17.86 -6.01 0.41
N PHE A 134 18.44 -5.81 1.59
CA PHE A 134 17.73 -5.44 2.82
C PHE A 134 18.44 -4.24 3.44
N ASP A 135 17.69 -3.21 3.81
CA ASP A 135 18.23 -1.97 4.39
C ASP A 135 18.68 -2.10 5.86
N GLY A 136 18.42 -3.26 6.47
CA GLY A 136 18.73 -3.54 7.87
C GLY A 136 17.64 -3.14 8.85
N ALA A 137 16.52 -2.58 8.38
CA ALA A 137 15.41 -2.15 9.22
C ALA A 137 14.07 -2.81 8.84
N ASP A 138 13.44 -2.37 7.77
CA ASP A 138 12.09 -2.81 7.41
C ASP A 138 11.84 -2.85 5.88
N VAL A 139 12.80 -2.51 5.03
CA VAL A 139 12.64 -2.52 3.58
C VAL A 139 13.49 -3.58 2.91
N VAL A 140 12.85 -4.44 2.12
CA VAL A 140 13.50 -5.36 1.19
C VAL A 140 13.26 -4.86 -0.23
N THR A 141 14.31 -4.84 -1.05
CA THR A 141 14.23 -4.46 -2.46
C THR A 141 14.58 -5.65 -3.34
N VAL A 142 13.66 -6.00 -4.24
CA VAL A 142 13.89 -6.97 -5.31
C VAL A 142 14.16 -6.19 -6.59
N SER A 143 15.39 -6.21 -7.07
CA SER A 143 15.79 -5.57 -8.34
C SER A 143 15.83 -6.62 -9.45
N TYR A 144 15.41 -6.23 -10.66
CA TYR A 144 15.36 -7.11 -11.81
C TYR A 144 15.90 -6.43 -13.07
N ALA A 145 16.45 -7.23 -13.99
CA ALA A 145 16.83 -6.73 -15.30
C ALA A 145 15.58 -6.58 -16.17
N SER A 146 15.26 -5.35 -16.56
CA SER A 146 14.13 -5.07 -17.46
C SER A 146 14.38 -5.65 -18.84
N CYS A 147 13.38 -6.28 -19.43
CA CYS A 147 13.40 -6.68 -20.82
C CYS A 147 13.19 -5.51 -21.80
N LEU A 148 12.79 -4.33 -21.31
CA LEU A 148 12.57 -3.13 -22.08
C LEU A 148 13.86 -2.34 -22.27
N LYS A 149 14.06 -1.78 -23.48
CA LYS A 149 15.33 -1.11 -23.85
C LYS A 149 15.53 0.28 -23.21
N GLN A 150 14.49 0.90 -22.65
CA GLN A 150 14.59 2.24 -22.08
C GLN A 150 14.92 2.16 -20.58
N ALA A 151 16.12 2.59 -20.24
CA ALA A 151 16.51 2.90 -18.85
C ALA A 151 16.07 4.34 -18.52
N GLY A 152 15.44 4.52 -17.36
CA GLY A 152 15.05 5.83 -16.82
C GLY A 152 13.55 6.10 -16.94
N GLY A 153 13.00 6.68 -15.88
CA GLY A 153 11.60 7.07 -15.78
C GLY A 153 11.11 7.01 -14.33
N TYR A 154 9.86 7.36 -14.14
CA TYR A 154 9.18 7.34 -12.83
C TYR A 154 9.09 5.94 -12.20
N VAL A 155 9.06 4.88 -13.03
CA VAL A 155 8.97 3.47 -12.60
C VAL A 155 10.34 2.81 -12.76
N GLU A 156 10.99 2.51 -11.63
CA GLU A 156 12.29 1.82 -11.59
C GLU A 156 12.11 0.29 -11.67
N PRO A 157 13.09 -0.47 -12.23
CA PRO A 157 13.02 -1.93 -12.33
C PRO A 157 13.37 -2.63 -11.00
N GLN A 158 12.62 -2.28 -9.96
CA GLN A 158 12.72 -2.85 -8.61
C GLN A 158 11.37 -2.87 -7.93
N VAL A 159 11.12 -3.82 -7.05
CA VAL A 159 9.95 -3.87 -6.17
C VAL A 159 10.40 -3.64 -4.73
N ARG A 160 9.79 -2.68 -4.06
CA ARG A 160 10.02 -2.39 -2.65
C ARG A 160 8.96 -3.09 -1.81
N LEU A 161 9.43 -3.86 -0.83
CA LEU A 161 8.60 -4.54 0.16
C LEU A 161 8.85 -3.87 1.50
N GLU A 162 7.84 -3.16 2.00
CA GLU A 162 7.90 -2.41 3.26
C GLU A 162 7.20 -3.22 4.37
N PHE A 163 7.96 -3.67 5.35
CA PHE A 163 7.46 -4.52 6.42
C PHE A 163 7.17 -3.71 7.69
N GLY A 164 6.03 -3.97 8.32
CA GLY A 164 5.68 -3.38 9.59
C GLY A 164 5.24 -4.42 10.61
N GLY A 165 5.47 -4.16 11.90
CA GLY A 165 5.02 -5.03 13.01
C GLY A 165 4.22 -4.28 14.07
N ARG A 166 4.02 -2.97 13.89
CA ARG A 166 3.31 -2.12 14.86
C ARG A 166 1.83 -1.93 14.52
N ASN A 167 1.27 -2.84 13.75
CA ASN A 167 -0.13 -2.82 13.35
C ASN A 167 -0.75 -4.21 13.52
N ARG A 168 -2.07 -4.27 13.61
CA ARG A 168 -2.80 -5.53 13.60
C ARG A 168 -3.07 -5.97 12.18
N ILE A 169 -3.10 -7.27 11.98
CA ILE A 169 -3.42 -7.88 10.67
C ILE A 169 -4.90 -8.24 10.52
N THR A 170 -5.77 -7.73 11.42
CA THR A 170 -7.21 -8.01 11.41
C THR A 170 -8.04 -6.74 11.24
N PRO A 171 -9.22 -6.83 10.59
CA PRO A 171 -9.75 -7.96 9.83
C PRO A 171 -8.94 -8.25 8.55
N ASN A 172 -8.90 -9.49 8.12
CA ASN A 172 -8.20 -9.91 6.90
C ASN A 172 -8.93 -11.09 6.22
N GLU A 173 -8.59 -11.34 4.95
CA GLU A 173 -9.09 -12.48 4.18
C GLU A 173 -8.06 -12.91 3.13
N TRP A 174 -8.17 -14.16 2.66
CA TRP A 174 -7.31 -14.69 1.62
C TRP A 174 -7.81 -14.32 0.22
N HIS A 175 -6.89 -13.83 -0.62
CA HIS A 175 -7.15 -13.52 -2.01
C HIS A 175 -6.06 -14.04 -2.94
N THR A 176 -6.43 -14.26 -4.19
CA THR A 176 -5.47 -14.51 -5.27
C THR A 176 -5.16 -13.19 -5.97
N VAL A 177 -3.88 -12.88 -6.12
CA VAL A 177 -3.39 -11.76 -6.92
C VAL A 177 -2.78 -12.29 -8.20
N SER A 178 -3.20 -11.78 -9.34
CA SER A 178 -2.73 -12.16 -10.68
C SER A 178 -2.22 -10.93 -11.46
N THR A 179 -1.48 -11.21 -12.54
CA THR A 179 -0.87 -10.18 -13.38
C THR A 179 -1.84 -9.58 -14.39
N TYR A 180 -1.49 -8.43 -14.98
CA TYR A 180 -2.20 -7.89 -16.15
C TYR A 180 -2.10 -8.80 -17.39
N ILE A 181 -1.05 -9.64 -17.51
CA ILE A 181 -0.94 -10.65 -18.58
C ILE A 181 -2.12 -11.61 -18.52
N GLU A 182 -2.41 -12.11 -17.33
CA GLU A 182 -3.54 -13.03 -17.13
C GLU A 182 -4.89 -12.32 -17.35
N ALA A 183 -5.04 -11.10 -16.82
CA ALA A 183 -6.26 -10.30 -16.99
C ALA A 183 -6.54 -9.98 -18.49
N ALA A 184 -5.49 -9.83 -19.30
CA ALA A 184 -5.60 -9.60 -20.75
C ALA A 184 -5.94 -10.88 -21.54
N GLY A 185 -5.96 -12.06 -20.90
CA GLY A 185 -6.28 -13.32 -21.56
C GLY A 185 -5.20 -13.84 -22.53
N ILE A 186 -3.94 -13.40 -22.37
CA ILE A 186 -2.82 -13.89 -23.17
C ILE A 186 -2.45 -15.30 -22.71
N ASP A 187 -2.24 -16.21 -23.65
CA ASP A 187 -1.90 -17.63 -23.38
C ASP A 187 -0.43 -17.79 -22.98
N VAL A 188 -0.07 -17.13 -21.87
CA VAL A 188 1.24 -17.18 -21.23
C VAL A 188 1.01 -17.25 -19.73
N MET A 189 1.59 -18.27 -19.06
CA MET A 189 1.55 -18.34 -17.61
C MET A 189 2.40 -17.23 -16.98
N ALA A 190 1.86 -16.61 -15.95
CA ALA A 190 2.52 -15.52 -15.22
C ALA A 190 2.42 -15.75 -13.69
N PRO A 191 3.24 -15.04 -12.87
CA PRO A 191 3.18 -15.20 -11.43
C PRO A 191 1.79 -14.95 -10.84
N ARG A 192 1.36 -15.84 -9.95
CA ARG A 192 0.15 -15.73 -9.13
C ARG A 192 0.52 -15.85 -7.66
N ALA A 193 -0.10 -15.08 -6.81
CA ALA A 193 0.13 -15.10 -5.37
C ALA A 193 -1.18 -15.37 -4.62
N SER A 194 -1.17 -16.35 -3.70
CA SER A 194 -2.19 -16.46 -2.67
C SER A 194 -1.72 -15.67 -1.45
N VAL A 195 -2.47 -14.65 -1.07
CA VAL A 195 -2.06 -13.67 -0.06
C VAL A 195 -3.17 -13.42 0.94
N MET A 196 -2.82 -13.28 2.21
CA MET A 196 -3.71 -12.74 3.23
C MET A 196 -3.72 -11.21 3.08
N VAL A 197 -4.89 -10.63 2.87
CA VAL A 197 -5.03 -9.19 2.62
C VAL A 197 -5.79 -8.52 3.76
N LEU A 198 -5.28 -7.40 4.22
CA LEU A 198 -5.93 -6.58 5.23
C LEU A 198 -7.22 -5.97 4.68
N SER A 199 -8.27 -5.95 5.48
CA SER A 199 -9.55 -5.36 5.09
C SER A 199 -9.39 -3.95 4.50
N PRO A 200 -10.05 -3.65 3.37
CA PRO A 200 -10.00 -2.32 2.77
C PRO A 200 -10.59 -1.24 3.68
N SER A 201 -11.53 -1.58 4.58
CA SER A 201 -12.05 -0.66 5.60
C SER A 201 -10.95 -0.26 6.59
N ARG A 202 -10.08 -1.19 7.01
CA ARG A 202 -8.94 -0.85 7.86
C ARG A 202 -7.93 0.02 7.12
N THR A 203 -7.62 -0.32 5.87
CA THR A 203 -6.74 0.49 5.02
C THR A 203 -7.28 1.92 4.82
N PHE A 204 -8.61 2.07 4.67
CA PHE A 204 -9.27 3.38 4.65
C PHE A 204 -8.94 4.20 5.90
N TRP A 205 -9.15 3.65 7.10
CA TRP A 205 -8.89 4.36 8.35
C TRP A 205 -7.40 4.63 8.60
N GLU A 206 -6.52 3.74 8.15
CA GLU A 206 -5.08 3.99 8.17
C GLU A 206 -4.70 5.20 7.30
N LYS A 207 -5.32 5.36 6.12
CA LYS A 207 -5.12 6.53 5.25
C LYS A 207 -5.74 7.79 5.83
N VAL A 208 -6.94 7.73 6.40
CA VAL A 208 -7.58 8.85 7.09
C VAL A 208 -6.66 9.39 8.20
N THR A 209 -6.14 8.51 9.05
CA THR A 209 -5.25 8.91 10.14
C THR A 209 -3.90 9.43 9.66
N LEU A 210 -3.36 8.91 8.56
CA LEU A 210 -2.14 9.41 7.92
C LEU A 210 -2.34 10.83 7.39
N VAL A 211 -3.41 11.06 6.64
CA VAL A 211 -3.77 12.36 6.09
C VAL A 211 -4.07 13.37 7.19
N HIS A 212 -4.81 12.95 8.26
CA HIS A 212 -5.04 13.79 9.43
C HIS A 212 -3.73 14.26 10.07
N ALA A 213 -2.77 13.36 10.24
CA ALA A 213 -1.46 13.70 10.79
C ALA A 213 -0.69 14.67 9.88
N ALA A 214 -0.75 14.50 8.57
CA ALA A 214 -0.14 15.42 7.61
C ALA A 214 -0.77 16.81 7.66
N CYS A 215 -2.11 16.90 7.68
CA CYS A 215 -2.86 18.16 7.78
C CYS A 215 -2.72 18.86 9.15
N SER A 216 -2.26 18.16 10.17
CA SER A 216 -2.08 18.68 11.53
C SER A 216 -0.66 19.22 11.79
N ARG A 217 0.29 19.02 10.89
CA ARG A 217 1.66 19.55 11.01
C ARG A 217 1.68 21.06 10.75
N PRO A 218 2.42 21.86 11.55
CA PRO A 218 2.49 23.30 11.35
C PRO A 218 3.29 23.69 10.11
N GLU A 219 4.27 22.87 9.73
CA GLU A 219 5.12 23.08 8.56
C GLU A 219 5.09 21.86 7.65
N TRP A 220 4.95 22.12 6.35
CA TRP A 220 5.12 21.12 5.31
C TRP A 220 6.62 20.90 5.08
N ARG A 221 7.08 19.66 5.25
CA ARG A 221 8.37 19.22 4.75
C ARG A 221 8.12 18.33 3.53
N SER A 222 8.76 18.68 2.44
CA SER A 222 8.73 17.88 1.21
C SER A 222 9.63 16.64 1.34
N ASP A 223 9.44 15.87 2.40
CA ASP A 223 10.28 14.69 2.71
C ASP A 223 10.06 13.55 1.74
N GLY A 224 9.56 13.84 0.58
CA GLY A 224 9.38 12.83 -0.44
C GLY A 224 8.19 13.11 -1.33
N ALA A 225 8.44 13.06 -2.60
CA ALA A 225 7.48 12.95 -3.65
C ALA A 225 6.43 11.86 -3.36
N ARG A 226 5.26 11.97 -4.00
CA ARG A 226 4.20 10.95 -4.04
C ARG A 226 3.25 10.90 -2.84
N ILE A 227 3.15 11.98 -2.04
CA ILE A 227 2.20 12.01 -0.93
C ILE A 227 0.75 12.22 -1.40
N SER A 228 0.53 12.88 -2.55
CA SER A 228 -0.80 13.12 -3.13
C SER A 228 -1.58 11.84 -3.39
N ARG A 229 -0.87 10.71 -3.59
CA ARG A 229 -1.49 9.39 -3.74
C ARG A 229 -2.43 9.02 -2.57
N HIS A 230 -2.17 9.50 -1.36
CA HIS A 230 -3.01 9.19 -0.21
C HIS A 230 -4.34 9.93 -0.25
N TRP A 231 -4.37 11.17 -0.75
CA TRP A 231 -5.60 11.92 -0.98
C TRP A 231 -6.40 11.36 -2.15
N SER A 232 -5.71 11.01 -3.24
CA SER A 232 -6.33 10.34 -4.39
C SER A 232 -6.99 9.01 -3.98
N ASP A 233 -6.28 8.18 -3.21
CA ASP A 233 -6.81 6.91 -2.71
C ASP A 233 -8.03 7.12 -1.80
N LEU A 234 -7.98 8.14 -0.93
CA LEU A 234 -9.12 8.45 -0.05
C LEU A 234 -10.33 8.95 -0.84
N ALA A 235 -10.14 9.74 -1.89
CA ALA A 235 -11.24 10.18 -2.75
C ALA A 235 -11.90 8.98 -3.46
N SER A 236 -11.09 8.06 -4.00
CA SER A 236 -11.61 6.82 -4.61
C SER A 236 -12.35 5.95 -3.59
N LEU A 237 -11.76 5.75 -2.41
CA LEU A 237 -12.37 4.98 -1.33
C LEU A 237 -13.69 5.61 -0.85
N ALA A 238 -13.77 6.94 -0.76
CA ALA A 238 -14.97 7.65 -0.31
C ALA A 238 -16.15 7.51 -1.28
N GLN A 239 -15.86 7.32 -2.57
CA GLN A 239 -16.87 7.12 -3.62
C GLN A 239 -17.21 5.65 -3.85
N HIS A 240 -16.46 4.72 -3.25
CA HIS A 240 -16.65 3.29 -3.39
C HIS A 240 -17.46 2.72 -2.19
N PRO A 241 -18.24 1.62 -2.36
CA PRO A 241 -18.96 0.98 -1.25
C PRO A 241 -18.08 0.59 -0.04
N VAL A 242 -16.77 0.47 -0.21
CA VAL A 242 -15.80 0.30 0.88
C VAL A 242 -15.84 1.48 1.85
N GLY A 243 -15.97 2.71 1.36
CA GLY A 243 -16.05 3.91 2.20
C GLY A 243 -17.25 3.88 3.13
N GLU A 244 -18.42 3.49 2.61
CA GLU A 244 -19.66 3.36 3.41
C GLU A 244 -19.49 2.29 4.50
N ARG A 245 -18.95 1.11 4.13
CA ARG A 245 -18.68 0.04 5.10
C ARG A 245 -17.67 0.47 6.15
N ALA A 246 -16.63 1.20 5.75
CA ALA A 246 -15.63 1.70 6.68
C ALA A 246 -16.21 2.69 7.68
N LEU A 247 -17.04 3.63 7.23
CA LEU A 247 -17.72 4.61 8.09
C LEU A 247 -18.65 3.93 9.10
N ALA A 248 -19.32 2.84 8.72
CA ALA A 248 -20.16 2.06 9.62
C ALA A 248 -19.35 1.21 10.64
N ASP A 249 -18.07 0.92 10.35
CA ASP A 249 -17.23 0.08 11.22
C ASP A 249 -16.44 0.93 12.24
N ARG A 250 -17.14 1.40 13.25
CA ARG A 250 -16.58 2.19 14.34
C ARG A 250 -15.48 1.45 15.11
N ALA A 251 -15.62 0.13 15.29
CA ALA A 251 -14.66 -0.65 16.08
C ALA A 251 -13.27 -0.69 15.43
N VAL A 252 -13.23 -0.88 14.10
CA VAL A 252 -11.96 -0.81 13.34
C VAL A 252 -11.36 0.58 13.40
N PHE A 253 -12.16 1.63 13.30
CA PHE A 253 -11.65 3.01 13.42
C PHE A 253 -11.03 3.30 14.79
N GLU A 254 -11.74 2.97 15.86
CA GLU A 254 -11.24 3.16 17.23
C GLU A 254 -9.93 2.38 17.47
N ASP A 255 -9.82 1.16 16.93
CA ASP A 255 -8.60 0.37 17.01
C ASP A 255 -7.44 1.01 16.23
N VAL A 256 -7.68 1.48 14.99
CA VAL A 256 -6.66 2.18 14.20
C VAL A 256 -6.19 3.44 14.93
N VAL A 257 -7.10 4.27 15.45
CA VAL A 257 -6.75 5.48 16.20
C VAL A 257 -5.94 5.14 17.44
N ARG A 258 -6.31 4.08 18.18
CA ARG A 258 -5.59 3.60 19.37
C ARG A 258 -4.14 3.21 19.03
N ILE A 259 -3.96 2.43 17.97
CA ILE A 259 -2.64 1.99 17.50
C ILE A 259 -1.80 3.17 17.01
N LYS A 260 -2.38 4.07 16.21
CA LYS A 260 -1.69 5.26 15.73
C LYS A 260 -1.28 6.17 16.87
N SER A 261 -2.15 6.39 17.85
CA SER A 261 -1.85 7.17 19.06
C SER A 261 -0.73 6.54 19.90
N ALA A 262 -0.60 5.22 19.88
CA ALA A 262 0.43 4.52 20.63
C ALA A 262 1.82 4.62 19.98
N PHE A 263 1.92 4.37 18.68
CA PHE A 263 3.18 4.13 18.01
C PHE A 263 3.63 5.22 17.03
N TRP A 264 2.75 6.16 16.64
CA TRP A 264 3.06 7.27 15.72
C TRP A 264 2.67 8.64 16.28
N SER A 265 2.38 8.72 17.60
CA SER A 265 1.99 9.99 18.21
C SER A 265 3.12 11.03 18.11
N THR A 266 2.77 12.19 17.59
CA THR A 266 3.57 13.41 17.67
C THR A 266 2.78 14.48 18.39
N VAL A 267 3.42 15.57 18.85
CA VAL A 267 2.74 16.67 19.52
C VAL A 267 1.60 17.25 18.67
N THR A 268 1.77 17.23 17.35
CA THR A 268 0.82 17.80 16.39
C THR A 268 -0.22 16.80 15.89
N ALA A 269 0.14 15.51 15.73
CA ALA A 269 -0.78 14.46 15.31
C ALA A 269 -1.56 13.91 16.51
N ASN A 270 -2.57 14.64 16.95
CA ASN A 270 -3.50 14.18 17.97
C ASN A 270 -4.60 13.32 17.32
N TYR A 271 -4.31 12.03 17.13
CA TYR A 271 -5.27 11.10 16.48
C TYR A 271 -6.59 10.95 17.23
N GLY A 272 -6.62 11.19 18.56
CA GLY A 272 -7.85 11.17 19.34
C GLY A 272 -8.91 12.18 18.86
N ARG A 273 -8.48 13.26 18.22
CA ARG A 273 -9.39 14.24 17.61
C ARG A 273 -10.27 13.65 16.51
N CYS A 274 -9.78 12.63 15.83
CA CYS A 274 -10.58 11.95 14.81
C CYS A 274 -11.83 11.28 15.41
N LEU A 275 -11.78 10.88 16.69
CA LEU A 275 -12.91 10.25 17.41
C LEU A 275 -13.87 11.26 18.05
N THR A 276 -13.57 12.55 17.97
CA THR A 276 -14.37 13.63 18.57
C THR A 276 -14.92 14.61 17.53
N GLY A 277 -14.92 14.22 16.25
CA GLY A 277 -15.43 15.06 15.15
C GLY A 277 -14.49 16.20 14.74
N GLU A 278 -13.19 16.08 15.04
CA GLU A 278 -12.16 17.06 14.68
C GLU A 278 -11.09 16.46 13.73
N CYS A 279 -11.48 15.50 12.90
CA CYS A 279 -10.63 14.96 11.87
C CYS A 279 -10.28 16.03 10.83
N ARG A 280 -9.03 16.07 10.37
CA ARG A 280 -8.55 17.04 9.38
C ARG A 280 -8.03 16.29 8.17
N LEU A 281 -8.64 16.48 7.02
CA LEU A 281 -8.23 15.87 5.76
C LEU A 281 -7.94 16.91 4.68
N VAL A 282 -8.51 18.12 4.83
CA VAL A 282 -8.33 19.20 3.86
C VAL A 282 -6.98 19.89 4.09
N PRO A 283 -6.06 19.83 3.10
CA PRO A 283 -4.75 20.46 3.19
C PRO A 283 -4.85 21.97 3.15
N ARG A 284 -3.91 22.68 3.79
CA ARG A 284 -3.85 24.15 3.82
C ARG A 284 -2.42 24.64 3.61
N GLY A 285 -2.28 25.93 3.24
CA GLY A 285 -0.98 26.59 3.14
C GLY A 285 0.00 25.91 2.21
N GLU A 286 1.22 25.69 2.67
CA GLU A 286 2.29 25.07 1.86
C GLU A 286 2.02 23.58 1.56
N LEU A 287 1.33 22.86 2.45
CA LEU A 287 0.89 21.48 2.18
C LEU A 287 -0.02 21.43 0.94
N LEU A 288 -0.98 22.36 0.82
CA LEU A 288 -1.88 22.40 -0.33
C LEU A 288 -1.11 22.64 -1.63
N LYS A 289 -0.18 23.59 -1.64
CA LYS A 289 0.65 23.89 -2.83
C LYS A 289 1.55 22.71 -3.22
N GLY A 290 2.17 22.09 -2.22
CA GLY A 290 3.02 20.91 -2.42
C GLY A 290 2.23 19.74 -2.98
N LEU A 291 1.03 19.50 -2.44
CA LEU A 291 0.13 18.44 -2.89
C LEU A 291 -0.33 18.64 -4.32
N GLN A 292 -0.69 19.88 -4.70
CA GLN A 292 -1.12 20.20 -6.06
C GLN A 292 -0.01 19.93 -7.08
N ARG A 293 1.25 20.23 -6.73
CA ARG A 293 2.41 19.97 -7.58
C ARG A 293 2.65 18.46 -7.73
N ASP A 294 2.72 17.73 -6.63
CA ASP A 294 2.91 16.27 -6.59
C ASP A 294 1.78 15.53 -7.34
N TYR A 295 0.52 16.00 -7.23
CA TYR A 295 -0.61 15.41 -7.95
C TYR A 295 -0.48 15.58 -9.47
N ARG A 296 -0.04 16.77 -9.95
CA ARG A 296 0.24 16.99 -11.39
C ARG A 296 1.37 16.09 -11.88
N GLU A 297 2.43 15.92 -11.10
CA GLU A 297 3.54 15.01 -11.43
C GLU A 297 3.04 13.56 -11.55
N MET A 298 2.18 13.11 -10.64
CA MET A 298 1.58 11.79 -10.67
C MET A 298 0.71 11.56 -11.93
N ILE A 299 -0.08 12.57 -12.33
CA ILE A 299 -0.86 12.52 -13.59
C ILE A 299 0.08 12.47 -14.80
N SER A 300 1.08 13.36 -14.86
CA SER A 300 2.04 13.44 -15.97
C SER A 300 2.87 12.17 -16.14
N ALA A 301 3.09 11.42 -15.05
CA ALA A 301 3.78 10.13 -15.07
C ALA A 301 2.91 8.99 -15.64
N GLY A 302 1.64 9.23 -15.96
CA GLY A 302 0.71 8.22 -16.50
C GLY A 302 0.36 7.14 -15.46
N MET A 303 0.23 7.53 -14.20
CA MET A 303 -0.03 6.58 -13.11
C MET A 303 -1.49 6.13 -13.04
N PHE A 304 -2.41 6.75 -13.75
CA PHE A 304 -3.84 6.43 -13.78
C PHE A 304 -4.19 5.63 -15.03
N ALA A 305 -5.03 4.61 -14.87
CA ALA A 305 -5.56 3.82 -15.99
C ALA A 305 -6.76 4.53 -16.66
N SER A 306 -7.54 5.31 -15.91
CA SER A 306 -8.62 6.16 -16.42
C SER A 306 -8.31 7.64 -16.22
N THR A 307 -9.22 8.52 -16.66
CA THR A 307 -9.10 9.96 -16.46
C THR A 307 -9.18 10.30 -14.99
N PRO A 308 -8.11 10.85 -14.37
CA PRO A 308 -8.13 11.22 -12.97
C PRO A 308 -9.02 12.43 -12.71
N LEU A 309 -9.52 12.57 -11.48
CA LEU A 309 -10.18 13.79 -11.02
C LEU A 309 -9.25 15.00 -11.22
N THR A 310 -9.81 16.15 -11.51
CA THR A 310 -9.09 17.42 -11.37
C THR A 310 -8.68 17.61 -9.90
N PHE A 311 -7.69 18.44 -9.64
CA PHE A 311 -7.25 18.68 -8.26
C PHE A 311 -8.36 19.35 -7.41
N GLU A 312 -9.24 20.13 -8.04
CA GLU A 312 -10.37 20.76 -7.37
C GLU A 312 -11.44 19.73 -6.99
N GLU A 313 -11.83 18.87 -7.93
CA GLU A 313 -12.75 17.74 -7.66
C GLU A 313 -12.22 16.81 -6.58
N LEU A 314 -10.91 16.53 -6.59
CA LEU A 314 -10.25 15.76 -5.54
C LEU A 314 -10.45 16.42 -4.17
N LEU A 315 -10.23 17.74 -4.07
CA LEU A 315 -10.40 18.48 -2.82
C LEU A 315 -11.86 18.52 -2.38
N ASP A 316 -12.81 18.59 -3.32
CA ASP A 316 -14.24 18.56 -3.00
C ASP A 316 -14.66 17.21 -2.41
N CYS A 317 -14.18 16.10 -2.99
CA CYS A 317 -14.37 14.76 -2.42
C CYS A 317 -13.80 14.68 -0.99
N ILE A 318 -12.61 15.22 -0.77
CA ILE A 318 -11.97 15.21 0.55
C ILE A 318 -12.71 16.08 1.57
N ARG A 319 -13.23 17.27 1.17
CA ARG A 319 -14.09 18.12 2.04
C ARG A 319 -15.36 17.38 2.44
N GLY A 320 -16.01 16.72 1.48
CA GLY A 320 -17.19 15.90 1.74
C GLY A 320 -16.90 14.77 2.73
N LEU A 321 -15.80 14.05 2.53
CA LEU A 321 -15.38 12.97 3.42
C LEU A 321 -15.06 13.48 4.83
N GLU A 322 -14.30 14.58 4.97
CA GLU A 322 -13.98 15.21 6.26
C GLU A 322 -15.27 15.57 7.02
N SER A 323 -16.21 16.18 6.32
CA SER A 323 -17.51 16.58 6.91
C SER A 323 -18.32 15.37 7.38
N ARG A 324 -18.36 14.29 6.59
CA ARG A 324 -19.07 13.05 6.95
C ARG A 324 -18.45 12.38 8.17
N ILE A 325 -17.14 12.22 8.19
CA ILE A 325 -16.43 11.64 9.35
C ILE A 325 -16.70 12.47 10.59
N ASN A 326 -16.57 13.79 10.52
CA ASN A 326 -16.77 14.66 11.67
C ASN A 326 -18.21 14.65 12.17
N ALA A 327 -19.21 14.62 11.28
CA ALA A 327 -20.61 14.51 11.66
C ALA A 327 -20.93 13.18 12.36
N GLU A 328 -20.39 12.06 11.86
CA GLU A 328 -20.62 10.73 12.42
C GLU A 328 -20.05 10.61 13.85
N PHE A 329 -18.85 11.14 14.07
CA PHE A 329 -18.17 11.01 15.36
C PHE A 329 -18.42 12.17 16.34
N THR A 330 -19.15 13.22 15.94
CA THR A 330 -19.66 14.25 16.86
C THR A 330 -20.92 13.78 17.57
N ARG A 331 -21.70 12.88 16.97
CA ARG A 331 -22.88 12.29 17.60
C ARG A 331 -22.43 11.40 18.77
N ARG A 332 -22.76 11.81 20.01
CA ARG A 332 -22.51 10.98 21.20
C ARG A 332 -23.29 9.66 21.06
N PRO A 333 -22.69 8.48 21.34
CA PRO A 333 -23.49 7.27 21.48
C PRO A 333 -24.40 7.45 22.70
N GLY A 334 -25.70 7.48 22.49
CA GLY A 334 -26.69 7.42 23.59
C GLY A 334 -27.68 8.59 23.71
N THR A 335 -28.28 9.04 22.61
CA THR A 335 -29.48 9.89 22.64
C THR A 335 -30.49 9.42 21.61
N ASP A 336 -30.77 8.12 21.59
CA ASP A 336 -31.99 7.53 21.01
C ASP A 336 -32.67 6.65 22.05
#